data_58f2822b9becf5e778a9105a58e47ed6
#
_entry.id   58f2822b9becf5e778a9105a58e47ed6
#
_cell.length_a   1.000
_cell.length_b   1.000
_cell.length_c   1.000
_cell.angle_alpha   90.00
_cell.angle_beta   90.00
_cell.angle_gamma   90.00
#
_symmetry.space_group_name_H-M   'P 1'
#
loop_
_entity.id
_entity.type
_entity.pdbx_description
1 polymer ?
#
loop_
_entity_poly.entity_id
_entity_poly.type
_entity_poly.pdbx_seq_one_letter_code
_entity_poly.pdbx_strand_id
1 'polypeptide(L)'
;MKKWLIGCLTVLAMVCLIPGTVLNVKAAETVQRRCARCGSMETREILGYRKYDSTSHRVYVTECQNCHNDGNVTLLQVHTGGTQGPTCTEGKICEKCGAKYDIHSHVWGEWTPNGNGTHTRRCTNPNCDAKEENAPCGGDPSATCISPGTCTTCKGRYDGDHKWINPANSSLGNGTHRIICLRCGLQGTASCTGGTATCTTKAVC
;
A
#
# COMPACT_ATOMS: atom_id res chain seq x y z
N MET A 1 -13.74 -46.06 -64.64
CA MET A 1 -14.05 -44.71 -64.13
C MET A 1 -14.56 -44.89 -62.68
N LYS A 2 -13.70 -44.68 -61.72
CA LYS A 2 -14.06 -44.76 -60.28
C LYS A 2 -14.13 -43.35 -59.74
N LYS A 3 -15.33 -42.90 -59.39
CA LYS A 3 -15.59 -41.62 -58.69
C LYS A 3 -15.26 -41.81 -57.21
N TRP A 4 -14.30 -41.03 -56.68
CA TRP A 4 -14.05 -40.90 -55.24
C TRP A 4 -14.94 -39.80 -54.70
N LEU A 5 -15.83 -40.18 -53.79
CA LEU A 5 -16.60 -39.28 -52.95
C LEU A 5 -15.69 -38.85 -51.79
N ILE A 6 -15.38 -37.59 -51.74
CA ILE A 6 -14.73 -36.96 -50.55
C ILE A 6 -15.85 -36.71 -49.53
N GLY A 7 -15.88 -37.52 -48.50
CA GLY A 7 -16.78 -37.34 -47.35
C GLY A 7 -16.31 -36.16 -46.50
N CYS A 8 -17.10 -35.09 -46.50
CA CYS A 8 -16.92 -33.97 -45.58
C CYS A 8 -17.35 -34.42 -44.19
N LEU A 9 -16.42 -34.68 -43.30
CA LEU A 9 -16.69 -35.02 -41.90
C LEU A 9 -16.99 -33.72 -41.15
N THR A 10 -18.24 -33.31 -41.08
CA THR A 10 -18.71 -32.29 -40.18
C THR A 10 -18.75 -32.88 -38.78
N VAL A 11 -17.77 -32.52 -37.96
CA VAL A 11 -17.78 -32.78 -36.54
C VAL A 11 -18.83 -31.85 -35.92
N LEU A 12 -20.01 -32.41 -35.70
CA LEU A 12 -21.08 -31.77 -34.94
C LEU A 12 -20.65 -31.79 -33.45
N ALA A 13 -20.07 -30.71 -32.94
CA ALA A 13 -19.86 -30.54 -31.51
C ALA A 13 -21.24 -30.41 -30.84
N MET A 14 -21.63 -31.46 -30.17
CA MET A 14 -22.84 -31.52 -29.35
C MET A 14 -22.58 -30.68 -28.10
N VAL A 15 -22.93 -29.37 -28.14
CA VAL A 15 -22.93 -28.52 -26.97
C VAL A 15 -24.09 -28.88 -26.09
N CYS A 16 -23.84 -29.59 -25.01
CA CYS A 16 -24.82 -29.74 -23.93
C CYS A 16 -25.09 -28.36 -23.32
N LEU A 17 -26.21 -27.76 -23.68
CA LEU A 17 -26.71 -26.55 -23.08
C LEU A 17 -27.10 -26.82 -21.61
N ILE A 18 -26.22 -26.54 -20.68
CA ILE A 18 -26.57 -26.38 -19.28
C ILE A 18 -27.17 -24.97 -19.16
N PRO A 19 -28.44 -24.82 -18.75
CA PRO A 19 -29.05 -23.50 -18.61
C PRO A 19 -28.35 -22.73 -17.47
N GLY A 20 -27.72 -21.63 -17.79
CA GLY A 20 -27.20 -20.70 -16.79
C GLY A 20 -25.69 -20.33 -16.84
N THR A 21 -24.87 -21.01 -17.65
CA THR A 21 -23.47 -20.62 -17.84
C THR A 21 -23.25 -19.90 -19.17
N VAL A 22 -23.27 -18.60 -19.15
CA VAL A 22 -22.72 -17.81 -20.26
C VAL A 22 -21.21 -18.00 -20.20
N LEU A 23 -20.68 -18.89 -21.03
CA LEU A 23 -19.24 -18.96 -21.28
C LEU A 23 -18.84 -17.67 -22.02
N ASN A 24 -18.37 -16.67 -21.27
CA ASN A 24 -17.73 -15.51 -21.85
C ASN A 24 -16.39 -15.95 -22.45
N VAL A 25 -16.41 -16.43 -23.69
CA VAL A 25 -15.20 -16.69 -24.46
C VAL A 25 -14.58 -15.33 -24.76
N LYS A 26 -13.65 -14.91 -23.95
CA LYS A 26 -12.86 -13.71 -24.20
C LYS A 26 -12.14 -13.91 -25.54
N ALA A 27 -12.38 -13.02 -26.51
CA ALA A 27 -11.67 -13.06 -27.78
C ALA A 27 -10.15 -13.07 -27.54
N ALA A 28 -9.42 -13.90 -28.29
CA ALA A 28 -7.98 -13.96 -28.19
C ALA A 28 -7.39 -12.57 -28.47
N GLU A 29 -6.54 -12.08 -27.57
CA GLU A 29 -5.83 -10.81 -27.76
C GLU A 29 -4.78 -11.00 -28.86
N THR A 30 -4.70 -10.06 -29.79
CA THR A 30 -3.77 -10.12 -30.92
C THR A 30 -2.96 -8.84 -31.05
N VAL A 31 -1.82 -8.94 -31.73
CA VAL A 31 -0.95 -7.81 -32.06
C VAL A 31 -0.42 -7.92 -33.47
N GLN A 32 -0.37 -6.80 -34.20
CA GLN A 32 0.29 -6.69 -35.49
C GLN A 32 1.80 -6.65 -35.28
N ARG A 33 2.53 -7.54 -35.99
CA ARG A 33 3.97 -7.63 -35.85
C ARG A 33 4.67 -7.98 -37.15
N ARG A 34 5.81 -7.33 -37.39
CA ARG A 34 6.76 -7.71 -38.40
C ARG A 34 7.69 -8.82 -37.88
N CYS A 35 7.80 -9.91 -38.63
CA CYS A 35 8.76 -10.96 -38.35
C CYS A 35 10.20 -10.44 -38.57
N ALA A 36 11.05 -10.60 -37.57
CA ALA A 36 12.45 -10.18 -37.64
C ALA A 36 13.26 -11.00 -38.67
N ARG A 37 12.84 -12.23 -38.96
CA ARG A 37 13.57 -13.13 -39.86
C ARG A 37 13.13 -13.00 -41.31
N CYS A 38 11.84 -13.09 -41.62
CA CYS A 38 11.34 -13.07 -42.99
C CYS A 38 10.72 -11.75 -43.44
N GLY A 39 10.57 -10.78 -42.53
CA GLY A 39 10.02 -9.47 -42.79
C GLY A 39 8.50 -9.40 -42.99
N SER A 40 7.78 -10.54 -42.96
CA SER A 40 6.31 -10.56 -43.07
C SER A 40 5.63 -9.81 -41.94
N MET A 41 4.60 -9.03 -42.27
CA MET A 41 3.72 -8.38 -41.28
C MET A 41 2.47 -9.23 -41.12
N GLU A 42 2.17 -9.62 -39.88
CA GLU A 42 1.04 -10.48 -39.60
C GLU A 42 0.42 -10.20 -38.22
N THR A 43 -0.82 -10.61 -38.08
CA THR A 43 -1.51 -10.59 -36.78
C THR A 43 -1.14 -11.84 -36.01
N ARG A 44 -0.57 -11.67 -34.82
CA ARG A 44 -0.19 -12.80 -33.93
C ARG A 44 -1.01 -12.79 -32.68
N GLU A 45 -1.35 -13.98 -32.20
CA GLU A 45 -2.03 -14.17 -30.94
C GLU A 45 -1.07 -13.94 -29.78
N ILE A 46 -1.57 -13.27 -28.71
CA ILE A 46 -0.83 -13.03 -27.47
C ILE A 46 -1.01 -14.26 -26.57
N LEU A 47 0.09 -14.94 -26.27
CA LEU A 47 0.12 -16.11 -25.40
C LEU A 47 0.17 -15.76 -23.92
N GLY A 48 0.61 -14.56 -23.58
CA GLY A 48 0.65 -14.10 -22.20
C GLY A 48 1.59 -12.93 -21.96
N TYR A 49 1.64 -12.54 -20.71
CA TYR A 49 2.39 -11.39 -20.21
C TYR A 49 3.24 -11.79 -19.01
N ARG A 50 4.46 -11.25 -18.91
CA ARG A 50 5.31 -11.40 -17.71
C ARG A 50 5.96 -10.07 -17.36
N LYS A 51 6.05 -9.77 -16.07
CA LYS A 51 6.80 -8.60 -15.59
C LYS A 51 8.23 -8.62 -16.16
N TYR A 52 8.69 -7.49 -16.65
CA TYR A 52 10.07 -7.28 -17.05
C TYR A 52 10.79 -6.39 -16.04
N ASP A 53 10.28 -5.18 -15.79
CA ASP A 53 10.80 -4.24 -14.79
C ASP A 53 9.66 -3.48 -14.09
N SER A 54 9.96 -2.36 -13.44
CA SER A 54 8.97 -1.52 -12.76
C SER A 54 8.04 -0.74 -13.71
N THR A 55 8.40 -0.61 -14.98
CA THR A 55 7.70 0.20 -15.98
C THR A 55 7.04 -0.61 -17.07
N SER A 56 7.53 -1.83 -17.32
CA SER A 56 7.15 -2.61 -18.49
C SER A 56 6.99 -4.11 -18.21
N HIS A 57 6.25 -4.77 -19.09
CA HIS A 57 6.12 -6.22 -19.13
C HIS A 57 6.48 -6.75 -20.54
N ARG A 58 6.87 -8.02 -20.57
CA ARG A 58 7.07 -8.77 -21.82
C ARG A 58 5.76 -9.38 -22.28
N VAL A 59 5.48 -9.22 -23.58
CA VAL A 59 4.36 -9.85 -24.27
C VAL A 59 4.89 -11.03 -25.07
N TYR A 60 4.38 -12.21 -24.82
CA TYR A 60 4.70 -13.42 -25.57
C TYR A 60 3.66 -13.61 -26.66
N VAL A 61 4.08 -13.89 -27.88
CA VAL A 61 3.20 -14.06 -29.02
C VAL A 61 3.47 -15.38 -29.73
N THR A 62 2.51 -15.83 -30.55
CA THR A 62 2.68 -17.00 -31.42
C THR A 62 3.85 -16.81 -32.40
N GLU A 63 4.40 -17.92 -32.89
CA GLU A 63 5.43 -17.93 -33.92
C GLU A 63 4.94 -17.31 -35.24
N CYS A 64 5.88 -16.99 -36.12
CA CYS A 64 5.57 -16.48 -37.45
C CYS A 64 4.90 -17.57 -38.30
N GLN A 65 3.72 -17.29 -38.84
CA GLN A 65 2.98 -18.22 -39.70
C GLN A 65 3.69 -18.47 -41.02
N ASN A 66 4.52 -17.52 -41.48
CA ASN A 66 5.19 -17.60 -42.76
C ASN A 66 6.52 -18.40 -42.70
N CYS A 67 7.31 -18.27 -41.64
CA CYS A 67 8.62 -18.94 -41.57
C CYS A 67 8.81 -19.87 -40.39
N HIS A 68 7.83 -19.96 -39.49
CA HIS A 68 7.79 -20.82 -38.29
C HIS A 68 9.01 -20.69 -37.35
N ASN A 69 9.78 -19.61 -37.45
CA ASN A 69 11.09 -19.52 -36.82
C ASN A 69 11.28 -18.24 -35.98
N ASP A 70 10.20 -17.57 -35.65
CA ASP A 70 10.22 -16.37 -34.82
C ASP A 70 9.57 -16.65 -33.46
N GLY A 71 9.76 -17.87 -32.99
CA GLY A 71 9.25 -18.32 -31.70
C GLY A 71 9.87 -17.52 -30.56
N ASN A 72 9.05 -17.18 -29.57
CA ASN A 72 9.45 -16.51 -28.33
C ASN A 72 9.99 -15.07 -28.44
N VAL A 73 9.74 -14.36 -29.51
CA VAL A 73 10.07 -12.94 -29.53
C VAL A 73 9.11 -12.19 -28.63
N THR A 74 9.66 -11.57 -27.62
CA THR A 74 8.91 -10.78 -26.66
C THR A 74 8.89 -9.31 -27.08
N LEU A 75 7.72 -8.70 -27.01
CA LEU A 75 7.57 -7.25 -27.08
C LEU A 75 7.62 -6.68 -25.67
N LEU A 76 8.23 -5.51 -25.52
CA LEU A 76 8.11 -4.74 -24.29
C LEU A 76 6.93 -3.77 -24.44
N GLN A 77 6.03 -3.81 -23.47
CA GLN A 77 4.92 -2.86 -23.37
C GLN A 77 4.92 -2.27 -21.97
N VAL A 78 4.55 -1.01 -21.86
CA VAL A 78 4.39 -0.36 -20.56
C VAL A 78 3.26 -1.00 -19.77
N HIS A 79 3.38 -1.03 -18.46
CA HIS A 79 2.29 -1.48 -17.60
C HIS A 79 1.07 -0.60 -17.78
N THR A 80 -0.10 -1.19 -17.85
CA THR A 80 -1.37 -0.49 -18.08
C THR A 80 -2.49 -1.06 -17.22
N GLY A 81 -3.53 -0.22 -17.05
CA GLY A 81 -4.75 -0.61 -16.35
C GLY A 81 -4.55 -0.79 -14.84
N GLY A 82 -5.55 -1.36 -14.22
CA GLY A 82 -5.56 -1.66 -12.80
C GLY A 82 -5.95 -0.49 -11.89
N THR A 83 -6.41 -0.84 -10.72
CA THR A 83 -6.81 0.13 -9.70
C THR A 83 -5.58 0.58 -8.92
N GLN A 84 -5.48 1.88 -8.63
CA GLN A 84 -4.51 2.44 -7.70
C GLN A 84 -4.77 1.88 -6.30
N GLY A 85 -3.73 1.43 -5.62
CA GLY A 85 -3.79 1.15 -4.20
C GLY A 85 -4.11 2.40 -3.38
N PRO A 86 -4.55 2.26 -2.12
CA PRO A 86 -4.96 3.37 -1.27
C PRO A 86 -3.81 4.34 -0.95
N THR A 87 -2.57 3.95 -1.19
CA THR A 87 -1.40 4.80 -1.03
C THR A 87 -0.50 4.74 -2.26
N CYS A 88 0.25 5.81 -2.51
CA CYS A 88 1.17 5.88 -3.65
C CYS A 88 2.35 4.90 -3.54
N THR A 89 2.66 4.39 -2.35
CA THR A 89 3.66 3.33 -2.14
C THR A 89 3.15 1.93 -2.50
N GLU A 90 1.84 1.76 -2.63
CA GLU A 90 1.25 0.49 -3.07
C GLU A 90 1.22 0.38 -4.58
N GLY A 91 1.17 1.53 -5.29
CA GLY A 91 1.14 1.58 -6.74
C GLY A 91 -0.15 0.98 -7.33
N LYS A 92 -0.07 0.60 -8.59
CA LYS A 92 -1.14 -0.08 -9.35
C LYS A 92 -0.79 -1.53 -9.60
N ILE A 93 -1.79 -2.34 -9.85
CA ILE A 93 -1.60 -3.73 -10.31
C ILE A 93 -1.86 -3.76 -11.82
N CYS A 94 -0.86 -4.11 -12.61
CA CYS A 94 -1.02 -4.25 -14.05
C CYS A 94 -2.05 -5.33 -14.39
N GLU A 95 -3.08 -4.99 -15.16
CA GLU A 95 -4.15 -5.92 -15.56
C GLU A 95 -3.65 -7.08 -16.41
N LYS A 96 -2.53 -6.87 -17.12
CA LYS A 96 -1.98 -7.87 -18.04
C LYS A 96 -1.06 -8.88 -17.36
N CYS A 97 -0.15 -8.43 -16.51
CA CYS A 97 0.87 -9.30 -15.89
C CYS A 97 0.79 -9.41 -14.38
N GLY A 98 -0.15 -8.74 -13.72
CA GLY A 98 -0.33 -8.76 -12.27
C GLY A 98 0.80 -8.07 -11.47
N ALA A 99 1.76 -7.45 -12.12
CA ALA A 99 2.86 -6.79 -11.44
C ALA A 99 2.44 -5.45 -10.83
N LYS A 100 2.99 -5.12 -9.67
CA LYS A 100 2.90 -3.76 -9.11
C LYS A 100 3.77 -2.81 -9.91
N TYR A 101 3.23 -1.64 -10.24
CA TYR A 101 3.91 -0.57 -10.96
C TYR A 101 3.40 0.81 -10.49
N ASP A 102 3.98 1.90 -11.00
CA ASP A 102 3.58 3.28 -10.65
C ASP A 102 3.68 3.56 -9.14
N ILE A 103 4.77 3.04 -8.54
CA ILE A 103 5.06 3.21 -7.12
C ILE A 103 5.84 4.50 -6.93
N HIS A 104 5.33 5.38 -6.07
CA HIS A 104 5.94 6.68 -5.77
C HIS A 104 6.20 6.86 -4.28
N SER A 105 7.17 7.71 -3.94
CA SER A 105 7.30 8.21 -2.57
C SER A 105 6.16 9.19 -2.26
N HIS A 106 5.80 9.29 -0.98
CA HIS A 106 4.82 10.29 -0.54
C HIS A 106 5.38 11.71 -0.72
N VAL A 107 4.57 12.60 -1.25
CA VAL A 107 4.78 14.04 -1.19
C VAL A 107 3.91 14.58 -0.07
N TRP A 108 4.51 14.88 1.06
CA TRP A 108 3.78 15.33 2.24
C TRP A 108 3.38 16.80 2.12
N GLY A 109 2.13 17.08 2.46
CA GLY A 109 1.62 18.44 2.63
C GLY A 109 2.03 19.05 3.97
N GLU A 110 1.53 20.25 4.22
CA GLU A 110 1.75 20.97 5.46
C GLU A 110 1.09 20.26 6.66
N TRP A 111 1.71 20.44 7.82
CA TRP A 111 1.16 19.96 9.08
C TRP A 111 -0.02 20.81 9.53
N THR A 112 -1.14 20.18 9.85
CA THR A 112 -2.35 20.81 10.37
C THR A 112 -2.54 20.49 11.84
N PRO A 113 -2.74 21.46 12.72
CA PRO A 113 -2.97 21.20 14.14
C PRO A 113 -4.30 20.49 14.38
N ASN A 114 -4.32 19.50 15.27
CA ASN A 114 -5.54 18.77 15.66
C ASN A 114 -6.28 19.41 16.85
N GLY A 115 -5.70 20.39 17.51
CA GLY A 115 -6.27 21.07 18.68
C GLY A 115 -6.09 20.33 20.02
N ASN A 116 -5.49 19.15 20.01
CA ASN A 116 -5.26 18.31 21.20
C ASN A 116 -3.77 18.13 21.53
N GLY A 117 -2.91 19.04 21.12
CA GLY A 117 -1.47 18.92 21.30
C GLY A 117 -0.78 18.02 20.27
N THR A 118 -1.48 17.65 19.21
CA THR A 118 -0.92 16.88 18.10
C THR A 118 -1.18 17.57 16.77
N HIS A 119 -0.53 17.09 15.72
CA HIS A 119 -0.75 17.54 14.36
C HIS A 119 -0.77 16.36 13.38
N THR A 120 -1.37 16.60 12.22
CA THR A 120 -1.52 15.61 11.14
C THR A 120 -1.05 16.21 9.83
N ARG A 121 -0.46 15.42 8.94
CA ARG A 121 -0.26 15.79 7.53
C ARG A 121 -0.72 14.68 6.61
N ARG A 122 -1.01 15.05 5.36
CA ARG A 122 -1.49 14.13 4.33
C ARG A 122 -0.57 14.14 3.13
N CYS A 123 -0.53 13.03 2.43
CA CYS A 123 0.10 12.99 1.11
C CYS A 123 -0.69 13.84 0.12
N THR A 124 0.01 14.64 -0.70
CA THR A 124 -0.60 15.48 -1.74
C THR A 124 -0.64 14.82 -3.11
N ASN A 125 -0.05 13.63 -3.26
CA ASN A 125 -0.15 12.88 -4.51
C ASN A 125 -1.61 12.50 -4.80
N PRO A 126 -2.07 12.61 -6.05
CA PRO A 126 -3.43 12.21 -6.42
C PRO A 126 -3.73 10.76 -6.05
N ASN A 127 -4.93 10.51 -5.54
CA ASN A 127 -5.41 9.18 -5.14
C ASN A 127 -4.54 8.48 -4.08
N CYS A 128 -3.88 9.24 -3.20
CA CYS A 128 -3.12 8.69 -2.09
C CYS A 128 -3.74 9.14 -0.76
N ASP A 129 -4.26 8.18 0.00
CA ASP A 129 -4.90 8.42 1.30
C ASP A 129 -3.91 8.40 2.48
N ALA A 130 -2.61 8.30 2.20
CA ALA A 130 -1.59 8.25 3.24
C ALA A 130 -1.59 9.52 4.10
N LYS A 131 -1.51 9.33 5.39
CA LYS A 131 -1.45 10.39 6.40
C LYS A 131 -0.53 10.00 7.54
N GLU A 132 0.11 11.00 8.12
CA GLU A 132 0.79 10.87 9.42
C GLU A 132 -0.08 11.57 10.46
N GLU A 133 -0.63 10.81 11.38
CA GLU A 133 -1.60 11.30 12.34
C GLU A 133 -1.02 11.36 13.75
N ASN A 134 -1.54 12.32 14.52
CA ASN A 134 -1.25 12.45 15.96
C ASN A 134 0.24 12.58 16.29
N ALA A 135 1.05 13.13 15.40
CA ALA A 135 2.40 13.51 15.76
C ALA A 135 2.39 14.60 16.84
N PRO A 136 3.19 14.49 17.90
CA PRO A 136 3.12 15.42 19.00
C PRO A 136 3.59 16.83 18.61
N CYS A 137 2.88 17.84 19.07
CA CYS A 137 3.32 19.23 18.98
C CYS A 137 4.48 19.49 19.95
N GLY A 138 5.36 20.42 19.57
CA GLY A 138 6.51 20.76 20.40
C GLY A 138 7.33 21.91 19.83
N GLY A 139 8.51 22.12 20.42
CA GLY A 139 9.52 23.08 19.95
C GLY A 139 9.45 24.46 20.60
N ASP A 140 8.49 24.73 21.45
CA ASP A 140 8.46 25.95 22.26
C ASP A 140 8.96 25.65 23.68
N PRO A 141 10.16 26.08 24.07
CA PRO A 141 10.73 25.76 25.36
C PRO A 141 10.02 26.49 26.53
N SER A 142 9.21 27.49 26.25
CA SER A 142 8.42 28.22 27.23
C SER A 142 7.09 27.57 27.55
N ALA A 143 6.66 26.59 26.74
CA ALA A 143 5.39 25.90 26.92
C ALA A 143 5.33 25.14 28.24
N THR A 144 4.23 25.30 28.96
CA THR A 144 3.93 24.59 30.19
C THR A 144 2.45 24.20 30.20
N CYS A 145 2.07 23.32 31.11
CA CYS A 145 0.66 22.91 31.26
C CYS A 145 -0.30 24.03 31.69
N ILE A 146 0.21 25.21 32.09
CA ILE A 146 -0.58 26.39 32.45
C ILE A 146 -0.32 27.58 31.52
N SER A 147 0.67 27.48 30.65
CA SER A 147 1.02 28.47 29.64
C SER A 147 1.29 27.74 28.33
N PRO A 148 0.23 27.51 27.54
CA PRO A 148 0.38 26.79 26.26
C PRO A 148 1.34 27.47 25.33
N GLY A 149 2.16 26.67 24.65
CA GLY A 149 3.10 27.11 23.64
C GLY A 149 2.54 27.05 22.23
N THR A 150 3.34 27.50 21.27
CA THR A 150 3.04 27.40 19.85
C THR A 150 3.94 26.36 19.20
N CYS A 151 3.38 25.34 18.58
CA CYS A 151 4.13 24.32 17.88
C CYS A 151 4.96 24.94 16.75
N THR A 152 6.26 24.68 16.73
CA THR A 152 7.16 25.25 15.71
C THR A 152 6.85 24.70 14.32
N THR A 153 6.26 23.50 14.24
CA THR A 153 5.94 22.80 12.98
C THR A 153 4.60 23.23 12.40
N CYS A 154 3.49 23.04 13.14
CA CYS A 154 2.15 23.29 12.62
C CYS A 154 1.53 24.66 13.06
N LYS A 155 2.26 25.44 13.88
CA LYS A 155 1.81 26.71 14.45
C LYS A 155 0.57 26.61 15.35
N GLY A 156 0.09 25.39 15.62
CA GLY A 156 -0.99 25.13 16.56
C GLY A 156 -0.56 25.30 18.02
N ARG A 157 -1.51 25.62 18.88
CA ARG A 157 -1.26 25.68 20.34
C ARG A 157 -1.20 24.27 20.91
N TYR A 158 -0.34 24.08 21.91
CA TYR A 158 -0.25 22.83 22.66
C TYR A 158 0.13 23.13 24.13
N ASP A 159 -0.32 22.25 25.02
CA ASP A 159 0.09 22.31 26.40
C ASP A 159 1.48 21.68 26.56
N GLY A 160 2.36 22.38 27.23
CA GLY A 160 3.68 21.86 27.55
C GLY A 160 3.65 20.85 28.71
N ASP A 161 4.82 20.39 29.08
CA ASP A 161 4.98 19.33 30.07
C ASP A 161 4.49 19.70 31.47
N HIS A 162 3.91 18.72 32.14
CA HIS A 162 3.61 18.80 33.57
C HIS A 162 4.88 18.63 34.39
N LYS A 163 5.02 19.45 35.45
CA LYS A 163 6.07 19.26 36.44
C LYS A 163 5.54 18.34 37.55
N TRP A 164 5.67 17.03 37.33
CA TRP A 164 5.20 16.02 38.27
C TRP A 164 6.06 15.94 39.53
N ILE A 165 5.42 15.76 40.69
CA ILE A 165 6.05 15.42 41.98
C ILE A 165 5.31 14.25 42.60
N ASN A 166 6.01 13.55 43.50
CA ASN A 166 5.46 12.48 44.32
C ASN A 166 5.11 13.08 45.72
N PRO A 167 3.83 13.24 46.05
CA PRO A 167 3.44 13.63 47.40
C PRO A 167 3.86 12.57 48.41
N ALA A 168 4.15 12.97 49.62
CA ALA A 168 4.38 12.03 50.74
C ALA A 168 3.17 11.08 50.87
N ASN A 169 3.42 9.81 51.18
CA ASN A 169 2.39 8.78 51.32
C ASN A 169 1.50 8.58 50.04
N SER A 170 2.08 8.70 48.87
CA SER A 170 1.37 8.60 47.60
C SER A 170 1.16 7.18 47.11
N SER A 171 1.70 6.14 47.77
CA SER A 171 1.55 4.74 47.37
C SER A 171 0.07 4.30 47.34
N LEU A 172 -0.31 3.60 46.26
CA LEU A 172 -1.66 3.06 46.07
C LEU A 172 -1.74 1.54 46.35
N GLY A 173 -0.63 0.91 46.78
CA GLY A 173 -0.59 -0.49 47.18
C GLY A 173 -0.57 -1.52 46.04
N ASN A 174 -0.69 -1.09 44.79
CA ASN A 174 -0.75 -1.95 43.60
C ASN A 174 0.48 -1.81 42.66
N GLY A 175 1.61 -1.36 43.20
CA GLY A 175 2.81 -1.06 42.41
C GLY A 175 2.75 0.30 41.68
N THR A 176 1.78 1.14 42.02
CA THR A 176 1.67 2.51 41.53
C THR A 176 1.61 3.52 42.69
N HIS A 177 1.88 4.77 42.37
CA HIS A 177 1.76 5.88 43.30
C HIS A 177 1.08 7.08 42.65
N ARG A 178 0.49 7.94 43.45
CA ARG A 178 -0.10 9.19 43.02
C ARG A 178 0.98 10.21 42.71
N ILE A 179 0.81 10.93 41.62
CA ILE A 179 1.63 12.09 41.26
C ILE A 179 0.74 13.32 41.12
N ILE A 180 1.31 14.49 41.41
CA ILE A 180 0.60 15.78 41.30
C ILE A 180 1.50 16.74 40.50
N CYS A 181 0.90 17.46 39.54
CA CYS A 181 1.63 18.52 38.87
C CYS A 181 1.74 19.76 39.77
N LEU A 182 2.96 20.20 40.01
CA LEU A 182 3.24 21.42 40.81
C LEU A 182 2.68 22.69 40.20
N ARG A 183 2.46 22.72 38.89
CA ARG A 183 2.03 23.93 38.18
C ARG A 183 0.51 24.06 38.10
N CYS A 184 -0.20 22.99 37.79
CA CYS A 184 -1.64 23.02 37.52
C CYS A 184 -2.49 22.22 38.52
N GLY A 185 -1.84 21.49 39.46
CA GLY A 185 -2.54 20.66 40.42
C GLY A 185 -3.15 19.37 39.87
N LEU A 186 -2.98 19.08 38.57
CA LEU A 186 -3.51 17.85 37.96
C LEU A 186 -2.92 16.65 38.70
N GLN A 187 -3.78 15.66 39.00
CA GLN A 187 -3.39 14.42 39.66
C GLN A 187 -3.31 13.30 38.61
N GLY A 188 -2.33 12.42 38.77
CA GLY A 188 -2.14 11.24 37.96
C GLY A 188 -1.59 10.08 38.76
N THR A 189 -1.28 8.99 38.12
CA THR A 189 -0.62 7.83 38.71
C THR A 189 0.62 7.47 37.90
N ALA A 190 1.66 7.01 38.56
CA ALA A 190 2.87 6.49 37.95
C ALA A 190 3.24 5.14 38.56
N SER A 191 3.94 4.31 37.80
CA SER A 191 4.46 3.04 38.29
C SER A 191 5.60 3.28 39.28
N CYS A 192 5.68 2.48 40.31
CA CYS A 192 6.83 2.48 41.22
C CYS A 192 8.05 1.93 40.50
N THR A 193 9.16 2.66 40.55
CA THR A 193 10.41 2.33 39.83
C THR A 193 11.57 2.04 40.78
N GLY A 194 11.33 2.01 42.06
CA GLY A 194 12.37 1.83 43.09
C GLY A 194 12.23 0.55 43.91
N GLY A 195 13.31 0.21 44.58
CA GLY A 195 13.40 -0.87 45.56
C GLY A 195 13.49 -2.27 44.96
N THR A 196 14.18 -3.14 45.69
CA THR A 196 14.23 -4.57 45.41
C THR A 196 13.38 -5.31 46.42
N ALA A 197 12.35 -6.03 45.95
CA ALA A 197 11.58 -6.91 46.82
C ALA A 197 12.41 -8.15 47.18
N THR A 198 12.36 -8.56 48.44
CA THR A 198 12.89 -9.84 48.90
C THR A 198 11.74 -10.71 49.40
N CYS A 199 12.00 -11.98 49.71
CA CYS A 199 10.98 -12.88 50.27
C CYS A 199 10.37 -12.35 51.58
N THR A 200 11.07 -11.48 52.31
CA THR A 200 10.67 -10.94 53.62
C THR A 200 10.38 -9.45 53.60
N THR A 201 10.78 -8.73 52.54
CA THR A 201 10.67 -7.27 52.46
C THR A 201 10.04 -6.86 51.13
N LYS A 202 8.92 -6.13 51.22
CA LYS A 202 8.30 -5.54 50.02
C LYS A 202 9.18 -4.44 49.44
N ALA A 203 9.21 -4.33 48.14
CA ALA A 203 9.83 -3.18 47.45
C ALA A 203 9.14 -1.88 47.90
N VAL A 204 9.93 -0.84 48.11
CA VAL A 204 9.44 0.51 48.44
C VAL A 204 9.48 1.35 47.18
N CYS A 205 8.41 2.04 46.91
CA CYS A 205 8.31 2.97 45.79
C CYS A 205 9.17 4.23 46.01
#